data_7550fc2a2adb1682bd5b26e42e1c133c
#
_entry.id   7550fc2a2adb1682bd5b26e42e1c133c
#
_cell.length_a   1.000
_cell.length_b   1.000
_cell.length_c   1.000
_cell.angle_alpha   90.00
_cell.angle_beta   90.00
_cell.angle_gamma   90.00
#
_symmetry.space_group_name_H-M   'P 1'
#
loop_
_entity.id
_entity.type
_entity.pdbx_description
1 polymer ?
#
loop_
_entity_poly.entity_id
_entity_poly.type
_entity_poly.pdbx_seq_one_letter_code
_entity_poly.pdbx_strand_id
1 'polypeptide(L)'
;MEKINLEKFIFISISFSTIFILIYNFFHYSPLLGYDAEAHYDYVNYFSMYLPDTFNLPSNKDSREFFNPPLAYLFPSLIQVACRNIIKSTDLLSECQSIYGKFTMLFQYLLYLLTLIVNMKSIQKILNIKSYKITSYLLLISMLAVNYRTISMIRGEPYILFFLSLLIYSLILVSKKNFDVNYKYFLLTGLLIGLIALS
;
A
#
# COMPACT_ATOMS: atom_id res chain seq x y z
N MET A 1 3.23 -15.36 34.83
CA MET A 1 3.84 -14.07 34.41
C MET A 1 4.89 -14.22 33.31
N GLU A 2 5.74 -15.23 33.33
CA GLU A 2 6.81 -15.44 32.32
C GLU A 2 6.31 -15.63 30.87
N LYS A 3 5.22 -16.37 30.67
CA LYS A 3 4.69 -16.69 29.33
C LYS A 3 4.20 -15.45 28.55
N ILE A 4 3.62 -14.48 29.25
CA ILE A 4 3.15 -13.23 28.64
C ILE A 4 4.33 -12.36 28.23
N ASN A 5 5.42 -12.38 29.01
CA ASN A 5 6.63 -11.65 28.70
C ASN A 5 7.33 -12.19 27.44
N LEU A 6 7.38 -13.50 27.27
CA LEU A 6 7.99 -14.12 26.08
C LEU A 6 7.20 -13.80 24.79
N GLU A 7 5.86 -13.93 24.79
CA GLU A 7 5.04 -13.60 23.63
C GLU A 7 5.19 -12.12 23.24
N LYS A 8 5.19 -11.24 24.21
CA LYS A 8 5.39 -9.79 23.99
C LYS A 8 6.79 -9.50 23.45
N PHE A 9 7.80 -10.15 23.96
CA PHE A 9 9.18 -10.02 23.48
C PHE A 9 9.31 -10.46 22.03
N ILE A 10 8.76 -11.63 21.67
CA ILE A 10 8.74 -12.14 20.29
C ILE A 10 8.03 -11.14 19.36
N PHE A 11 6.87 -10.63 19.77
CA PHE A 11 6.13 -9.63 18.99
C PHE A 11 6.96 -8.37 18.73
N ILE A 12 7.60 -7.82 19.77
CA ILE A 12 8.43 -6.63 19.64
C ILE A 12 9.63 -6.89 18.71
N SER A 13 10.30 -8.04 18.87
CA SER A 13 11.45 -8.41 18.03
C SER A 13 11.09 -8.53 16.56
N ILE A 14 9.97 -9.19 16.25
CA ILE A 14 9.49 -9.32 14.86
C ILE A 14 9.06 -7.97 14.29
N SER A 15 8.36 -7.14 15.08
CA SER A 15 7.96 -5.79 14.66
C SER A 15 9.17 -4.91 14.36
N PHE A 16 10.18 -4.96 15.22
CA PHE A 16 11.45 -4.24 15.02
C PHE A 16 12.16 -4.72 13.75
N SER A 17 12.25 -6.04 13.54
CA SER A 17 12.87 -6.61 12.34
C SER A 17 12.12 -6.20 11.07
N THR A 18 10.78 -6.16 11.10
CA THR A 18 9.96 -5.70 9.97
C THR A 18 10.29 -4.24 9.62
N ILE A 19 10.27 -3.36 10.62
CA ILE A 19 10.58 -1.93 10.43
C ILE A 19 12.02 -1.76 9.93
N PHE A 20 12.97 -2.50 10.50
CA PHE A 20 14.37 -2.46 10.07
C PHE A 20 14.54 -2.85 8.59
N ILE A 21 13.87 -3.93 8.14
CA ILE A 21 13.92 -4.36 6.75
C ILE A 21 13.30 -3.30 5.81
N LEU A 22 12.17 -2.69 6.20
CA LEU A 22 11.56 -1.63 5.40
C LEU A 22 12.49 -0.41 5.28
N ILE A 23 13.13 0.00 6.38
CA ILE A 23 14.12 1.09 6.38
C ILE A 23 15.32 0.71 5.51
N TYR A 24 15.86 -0.50 5.67
CA TYR A 24 16.96 -1.00 4.85
C TYR A 24 16.61 -0.96 3.35
N ASN A 25 15.44 -1.47 2.97
CA ASN A 25 14.97 -1.46 1.58
C ASN A 25 14.78 -0.03 1.05
N PHE A 26 14.29 0.89 1.89
CA PHE A 26 14.13 2.29 1.49
C PHE A 26 15.44 2.91 1.04
N PHE A 27 16.54 2.62 1.71
CA PHE A 27 17.85 3.18 1.35
C PHE A 27 18.57 2.40 0.25
N HIS A 28 18.43 1.09 0.19
CA HIS A 28 19.23 0.23 -0.68
C HIS A 28 18.50 -0.25 -1.93
N TYR A 29 17.17 -0.30 -1.90
CA TYR A 29 16.38 -0.74 -3.05
C TYR A 29 15.99 0.43 -3.94
N SER A 30 16.27 0.31 -5.25
CA SER A 30 15.79 1.30 -6.21
C SER A 30 14.33 0.94 -6.59
N PRO A 31 13.38 1.88 -6.49
CA PRO A 31 12.01 1.65 -6.93
C PRO A 31 11.88 1.44 -8.44
N LEU A 32 12.95 1.76 -9.21
CA LEU A 32 13.06 1.51 -10.65
C LEU A 32 13.46 0.07 -10.99
N LEU A 33 13.89 -0.73 -10.00
CA LEU A 33 14.29 -2.11 -10.21
C LEU A 33 13.10 -3.06 -10.04
N GLY A 34 12.70 -3.69 -11.13
CA GLY A 34 11.65 -4.69 -11.15
C GLY A 34 11.34 -5.11 -12.57
N TYR A 35 10.76 -6.29 -12.75
CA TYR A 35 10.44 -6.82 -14.09
C TYR A 35 9.55 -5.86 -14.91
N ASP A 36 8.58 -5.20 -14.23
CA ASP A 36 7.61 -4.31 -14.86
C ASP A 36 7.82 -2.83 -14.49
N ALA A 37 8.94 -2.50 -13.81
CA ALA A 37 9.14 -1.18 -13.24
C ALA A 37 9.08 -0.06 -14.29
N GLU A 38 9.68 -0.28 -15.46
CA GLU A 38 9.68 0.67 -16.58
C GLU A 38 8.24 1.00 -17.03
N ALA A 39 7.41 -0.03 -17.22
CA ALA A 39 6.03 0.16 -17.66
C ALA A 39 5.15 0.90 -16.63
N HIS A 40 5.37 0.68 -15.33
CA HIS A 40 4.74 1.47 -14.29
C HIS A 40 5.20 2.93 -14.28
N TYR A 41 6.48 3.18 -14.57
CA TYR A 41 7.00 4.54 -14.72
C TYR A 41 6.44 5.25 -15.95
N ASP A 42 6.30 4.54 -17.08
CA ASP A 42 5.66 5.08 -18.29
C ASP A 42 4.21 5.49 -17.99
N TYR A 43 3.47 4.67 -17.22
CA TYR A 43 2.13 5.01 -16.79
C TYR A 43 2.11 6.30 -15.97
N VAL A 44 2.98 6.41 -14.95
CA VAL A 44 3.10 7.62 -14.11
C VAL A 44 3.48 8.83 -14.96
N ASN A 45 4.44 8.69 -15.87
CA ASN A 45 4.88 9.76 -16.75
C ASN A 45 3.75 10.27 -17.63
N TYR A 46 3.03 9.37 -18.30
CA TYR A 46 1.88 9.73 -19.13
C TYR A 46 0.80 10.41 -18.29
N PHE A 47 0.36 9.78 -17.22
CA PHE A 47 -0.72 10.29 -16.37
C PHE A 47 -0.40 11.66 -15.79
N SER A 48 0.84 11.89 -15.37
CA SER A 48 1.30 13.18 -14.85
C SER A 48 1.39 14.29 -15.88
N MET A 49 1.42 13.98 -17.19
CA MET A 49 1.41 15.01 -18.24
C MET A 49 0.04 15.69 -18.34
N TYR A 50 -1.02 14.96 -18.08
CA TYR A 50 -2.38 15.46 -18.21
C TYR A 50 -2.97 15.97 -16.90
N LEU A 51 -2.45 15.54 -15.75
CA LEU A 51 -2.80 16.13 -14.46
C LEU A 51 -2.12 17.50 -14.29
N PRO A 52 -2.80 18.51 -13.74
CA PRO A 52 -4.13 18.50 -13.13
C PRO A 52 -5.29 18.79 -14.09
N ASP A 53 -5.03 19.10 -15.37
CA ASP A 53 -6.03 19.65 -16.28
C ASP A 53 -7.09 18.63 -16.71
N THR A 54 -6.66 17.39 -16.98
CA THR A 54 -7.53 16.32 -17.42
C THR A 54 -7.15 14.98 -16.82
N PHE A 55 -8.14 14.10 -16.66
CA PHE A 55 -7.93 12.74 -16.16
C PHE A 55 -7.84 11.78 -17.35
N ASN A 56 -6.68 11.77 -18.03
CA ASN A 56 -6.45 10.89 -19.17
C ASN A 56 -5.62 9.68 -18.76
N LEU A 57 -6.14 8.48 -19.02
CA LEU A 57 -5.45 7.22 -18.77
C LEU A 57 -4.60 6.84 -19.99
N PRO A 58 -3.43 6.19 -19.79
CA PRO A 58 -2.60 5.73 -20.89
C PRO A 58 -3.32 4.67 -21.74
N SER A 59 -2.91 4.59 -22.98
CA SER A 59 -3.29 3.51 -23.90
C SER A 59 -2.17 2.46 -23.99
N ASN A 60 -2.39 1.39 -24.74
CA ASN A 60 -1.39 0.35 -24.98
C ASN A 60 -0.15 0.83 -25.75
N LYS A 61 -0.20 2.04 -26.33
CA LYS A 61 0.97 2.68 -26.96
C LYS A 61 1.82 3.47 -25.97
N ASP A 62 1.23 3.89 -24.86
CA ASP A 62 1.84 4.78 -23.88
C ASP A 62 2.48 4.00 -22.74
N SER A 63 1.88 2.87 -22.33
CA SER A 63 2.42 1.96 -21.32
C SER A 63 1.91 0.54 -21.51
N ARG A 64 2.74 -0.45 -21.24
CA ARG A 64 2.30 -1.86 -21.22
C ARG A 64 1.34 -2.16 -20.08
N GLU A 65 1.37 -1.35 -19.02
CA GLU A 65 0.49 -1.46 -17.84
C GLU A 65 -0.79 -0.61 -17.96
N PHE A 66 -1.16 -0.19 -19.17
CA PHE A 66 -2.33 0.65 -19.47
C PHE A 66 -3.66 0.14 -18.90
N PHE A 67 -3.77 -1.18 -18.71
CA PHE A 67 -4.97 -1.85 -18.18
C PHE A 67 -5.07 -1.79 -16.65
N ASN A 68 -4.01 -1.37 -15.97
CA ASN A 68 -4.02 -1.27 -14.52
C ASN A 68 -4.91 -0.12 -14.05
N PRO A 69 -5.64 -0.32 -12.94
CA PRO A 69 -6.46 0.73 -12.36
C PRO A 69 -5.63 1.93 -11.89
N PRO A 70 -6.17 3.16 -12.01
CA PRO A 70 -5.38 4.40 -11.90
C PRO A 70 -5.00 4.80 -10.47
N LEU A 71 -5.63 4.26 -9.43
CA LEU A 71 -5.46 4.76 -8.06
C LEU A 71 -4.01 4.63 -7.56
N ALA A 72 -3.33 3.53 -7.90
CA ALA A 72 -1.94 3.31 -7.52
C ALA A 72 -0.98 4.31 -8.17
N TYR A 73 -1.34 4.85 -9.33
CA TYR A 73 -0.52 5.79 -10.11
C TYR A 73 -0.85 7.25 -9.81
N LEU A 74 -2.00 7.52 -9.17
CA LEU A 74 -2.42 8.89 -8.87
C LEU A 74 -1.43 9.59 -7.94
N PHE A 75 -1.05 8.93 -6.84
CA PHE A 75 -0.13 9.51 -5.87
C PHE A 75 1.27 9.81 -6.47
N PRO A 76 1.97 8.86 -7.12
CA PRO A 76 3.25 9.17 -7.76
C PRO A 76 3.14 10.22 -8.86
N SER A 77 2.03 10.25 -9.63
CA SER A 77 1.82 11.26 -10.67
C SER A 77 1.67 12.66 -10.10
N LEU A 78 0.95 12.82 -8.98
CA LEU A 78 0.84 14.10 -8.29
C LEU A 78 2.20 14.59 -7.77
N ILE A 79 3.03 13.70 -7.22
CA ILE A 79 4.39 14.06 -6.79
C ILE A 79 5.24 14.47 -8.00
N GLN A 80 5.11 13.78 -9.14
CA GLN A 80 5.84 14.12 -10.34
C GLN A 80 5.43 15.49 -10.89
N VAL A 81 4.14 15.82 -10.91
CA VAL A 81 3.64 17.15 -11.26
C VAL A 81 4.25 18.21 -10.35
N ALA A 82 4.21 18.00 -9.04
CA ALA A 82 4.78 18.91 -8.06
C ALA A 82 6.29 19.09 -8.27
N CYS A 83 7.02 17.98 -8.49
CA CYS A 83 8.46 18.03 -8.76
C CYS A 83 8.80 18.81 -10.02
N ARG A 84 8.09 18.58 -11.12
CA ARG A 84 8.31 19.32 -12.39
C ARG A 84 8.05 20.82 -12.23
N ASN A 85 7.06 21.21 -11.43
CA ASN A 85 6.76 22.61 -11.18
C ASN A 85 7.85 23.31 -10.35
N ILE A 86 8.55 22.57 -9.49
CA ILE A 86 9.66 23.09 -8.68
C ILE A 86 10.95 23.13 -9.51
N ILE A 87 11.22 22.07 -10.26
CA ILE A 87 12.44 21.88 -11.06
C ILE A 87 12.12 22.28 -12.50
N LYS A 88 12.30 23.56 -12.82
CA LYS A 88 11.99 24.11 -14.15
C LYS A 88 12.94 23.69 -15.28
N SER A 89 13.96 22.86 -15.03
CA SER A 89 14.93 22.44 -16.04
C SER A 89 14.63 21.03 -16.57
N THR A 90 14.72 20.85 -17.88
CA THR A 90 14.45 19.59 -18.59
C THR A 90 15.46 18.47 -18.27
N ASP A 91 16.66 18.81 -17.81
CA ASP A 91 17.73 17.85 -17.54
C ASP A 91 17.54 17.05 -16.25
N LEU A 92 16.59 17.46 -15.40
CA LEU A 92 16.34 16.89 -14.08
C LEU A 92 15.11 15.97 -14.02
N LEU A 93 14.55 15.54 -15.16
CA LEU A 93 13.43 14.59 -15.19
C LEU A 93 13.75 13.25 -14.51
N SER A 94 14.99 12.79 -14.63
CA SER A 94 15.48 11.58 -13.96
C SER A 94 15.52 11.72 -12.43
N GLU A 95 15.79 12.91 -11.92
CA GLU A 95 15.74 13.22 -10.48
C GLU A 95 14.32 13.16 -9.96
N CYS A 96 13.34 13.71 -10.70
CA CYS A 96 11.93 13.57 -10.34
C CYS A 96 11.47 12.12 -10.27
N GLN A 97 11.94 11.26 -11.18
CA GLN A 97 11.63 9.83 -11.15
C GLN A 97 12.12 9.16 -9.86
N SER A 98 13.36 9.45 -9.45
CA SER A 98 13.89 8.95 -8.18
C SER A 98 13.08 9.46 -6.98
N ILE A 99 12.73 10.74 -6.98
CA ILE A 99 11.97 11.38 -5.89
C ILE A 99 10.58 10.74 -5.76
N TYR A 100 9.76 10.75 -6.82
CA TYR A 100 8.42 10.19 -6.70
C TYR A 100 8.42 8.67 -6.45
N GLY A 101 9.41 7.95 -6.97
CA GLY A 101 9.58 6.54 -6.67
C GLY A 101 9.82 6.28 -5.19
N LYS A 102 10.70 7.04 -4.55
CA LYS A 102 10.98 6.93 -3.11
C LYS A 102 9.79 7.35 -2.24
N PHE A 103 9.08 8.42 -2.59
CA PHE A 103 7.87 8.82 -1.88
C PHE A 103 6.75 7.78 -2.01
N THR A 104 6.58 7.20 -3.19
CA THR A 104 5.61 6.12 -3.41
C THR A 104 5.95 4.89 -2.59
N MET A 105 7.22 4.49 -2.57
CA MET A 105 7.71 3.40 -1.72
C MET A 105 7.37 3.65 -0.24
N LEU A 106 7.65 4.84 0.27
CA LEU A 106 7.33 5.21 1.65
C LEU A 106 5.82 5.13 1.93
N PHE A 107 5.01 5.63 1.01
CA PHE A 107 3.56 5.57 1.13
C PHE A 107 3.03 4.13 1.10
N GLN A 108 3.55 3.27 0.23
CA GLN A 108 3.21 1.85 0.19
C GLN A 108 3.65 1.11 1.45
N TYR A 109 4.79 1.47 2.06
CA TYR A 109 5.19 0.94 3.36
C TYR A 109 4.20 1.32 4.47
N LEU A 110 3.71 2.56 4.44
CA LEU A 110 2.67 3.00 5.38
C LEU A 110 1.38 2.18 5.20
N LEU A 111 0.91 2.02 3.95
CA LEU A 111 -0.27 1.18 3.65
C LEU A 111 -0.08 -0.26 4.13
N TYR A 112 1.10 -0.83 3.91
CA TYR A 112 1.45 -2.17 4.37
C TYR A 112 1.38 -2.29 5.90
N LEU A 113 1.97 -1.38 6.64
CA LEU A 113 1.90 -1.37 8.11
C LEU A 113 0.47 -1.21 8.62
N LEU A 114 -0.32 -0.32 7.99
CA LEU A 114 -1.73 -0.15 8.32
C LEU A 114 -2.53 -1.43 8.02
N THR A 115 -2.25 -2.11 6.91
CA THR A 115 -2.84 -3.41 6.56
C THR A 115 -2.58 -4.45 7.65
N LEU A 116 -1.36 -4.54 8.14
CA LEU A 116 -1.00 -5.45 9.23
C LEU A 116 -1.79 -5.14 10.51
N ILE A 117 -1.90 -3.87 10.87
CA ILE A 117 -2.66 -3.43 12.06
C ILE A 117 -4.14 -3.79 11.92
N VAL A 118 -4.74 -3.53 10.76
CA VAL A 118 -6.16 -3.84 10.49
C VAL A 118 -6.41 -5.34 10.54
N ASN A 119 -5.55 -6.15 9.90
CA ASN A 119 -5.68 -7.61 9.91
C ASN A 119 -5.52 -8.18 11.31
N MET A 120 -4.57 -7.66 12.10
CA MET A 120 -4.42 -8.02 13.51
C MET A 120 -5.71 -7.78 14.30
N LYS A 121 -6.29 -6.56 14.18
CA LYS A 121 -7.54 -6.21 14.84
C LYS A 121 -8.70 -7.09 14.37
N SER A 122 -8.76 -7.44 13.09
CA SER A 122 -9.76 -8.34 12.50
C SER A 122 -9.71 -9.71 13.16
N ILE A 123 -8.54 -10.32 13.24
CA ILE A 123 -8.36 -11.64 13.85
C ILE A 123 -8.64 -11.62 15.35
N GLN A 124 -8.13 -10.63 16.07
CA GLN A 124 -8.44 -10.48 17.50
C GLN A 124 -9.95 -10.34 17.74
N LYS A 125 -10.66 -9.66 16.83
CA LYS A 125 -12.10 -9.49 16.92
C LYS A 125 -12.87 -10.79 16.59
N ILE A 126 -12.44 -11.55 15.58
CA ILE A 126 -13.06 -12.84 15.22
C ILE A 126 -12.90 -13.84 16.34
N LEU A 127 -11.68 -14.04 16.81
CA LEU A 127 -11.33 -15.04 17.80
C LEU A 127 -11.65 -14.64 19.25
N ASN A 128 -12.03 -13.37 19.45
CA ASN A 128 -12.29 -12.77 20.78
C ASN A 128 -11.12 -12.95 21.76
N ILE A 129 -9.88 -12.89 21.25
CA ILE A 129 -8.65 -13.04 22.03
C ILE A 129 -7.69 -11.89 21.76
N LYS A 130 -6.95 -11.51 22.80
CA LYS A 130 -5.84 -10.56 22.71
C LYS A 130 -4.53 -11.33 22.88
N SER A 131 -4.05 -11.98 21.83
CA SER A 131 -2.79 -12.75 21.87
C SER A 131 -1.75 -12.12 20.98
N TYR A 132 -0.60 -11.81 21.53
CA TYR A 132 0.58 -11.38 20.78
C TYR A 132 1.14 -12.51 19.88
N LYS A 133 0.91 -13.76 20.24
CA LYS A 133 1.36 -14.93 19.46
C LYS A 133 0.76 -14.95 18.06
N ILE A 134 -0.56 -14.74 17.94
CA ILE A 134 -1.23 -14.68 16.64
C ILE A 134 -0.73 -13.51 15.81
N THR A 135 -0.55 -12.36 16.45
CA THR A 135 0.01 -11.17 15.80
C THR A 135 1.42 -11.42 15.28
N SER A 136 2.26 -12.11 16.07
CA SER A 136 3.62 -12.45 15.67
C SER A 136 3.65 -13.39 14.46
N TYR A 137 2.77 -14.38 14.39
CA TYR A 137 2.66 -15.26 13.22
C TYR A 137 2.21 -14.51 11.97
N LEU A 138 1.25 -13.59 12.08
CA LEU A 138 0.82 -12.76 10.95
C LEU A 138 1.95 -11.88 10.43
N LEU A 139 2.69 -11.23 11.33
CA LEU A 139 3.87 -10.45 10.96
C LEU A 139 4.91 -11.33 10.26
N LEU A 140 5.22 -12.52 10.78
CA LEU A 140 6.16 -13.46 10.16
C LEU A 140 5.72 -13.86 8.75
N ILE A 141 4.45 -14.21 8.56
CA ILE A 141 3.92 -14.58 7.24
C ILE A 141 4.01 -13.40 6.28
N SER A 142 3.72 -12.20 6.76
CA SER A 142 3.79 -10.98 5.94
C SER A 142 5.22 -10.58 5.58
N MET A 143 6.22 -11.03 6.34
CA MET A 143 7.65 -10.81 6.08
C MET A 143 8.22 -11.71 5.00
N LEU A 144 7.44 -12.63 4.40
CA LEU A 144 7.93 -13.45 3.29
C LEU A 144 8.41 -12.54 2.15
N ALA A 145 9.59 -12.88 1.62
CA ALA A 145 10.40 -12.02 0.73
C ALA A 145 9.66 -11.42 -0.47
N VAL A 146 8.61 -12.09 -0.95
CA VAL A 146 7.77 -11.61 -2.06
C VAL A 146 7.00 -10.35 -1.69
N ASN A 147 6.51 -10.25 -0.44
CA ASN A 147 5.65 -9.14 -0.04
C ASN A 147 6.39 -7.80 -0.01
N TYR A 148 7.63 -7.74 0.50
CA TYR A 148 8.29 -6.43 0.53
C TYR A 148 9.01 -6.05 -0.76
N ARG A 149 9.25 -6.96 -1.69
CA ARG A 149 9.61 -6.57 -3.04
C ARG A 149 8.45 -5.85 -3.72
N THR A 150 7.24 -6.42 -3.64
CA THR A 150 6.03 -5.83 -4.21
C THR A 150 5.75 -4.44 -3.65
N ILE A 151 5.88 -4.24 -2.34
CA ILE A 151 5.64 -2.93 -1.73
C ILE A 151 6.77 -1.90 -1.95
N SER A 152 7.91 -2.33 -2.48
CA SER A 152 9.05 -1.46 -2.79
C SER A 152 9.05 -0.96 -4.24
N MET A 153 8.12 -1.41 -5.07
CA MET A 153 7.89 -0.97 -6.45
C MET A 153 6.56 -0.23 -6.55
N ILE A 154 6.37 0.55 -7.61
CA ILE A 154 5.05 1.18 -7.88
C ILE A 154 4.10 0.09 -8.35
N ARG A 155 3.10 -0.24 -7.53
CA ARG A 155 2.13 -1.30 -7.80
C ARG A 155 0.78 -1.03 -7.14
N GLY A 156 -0.28 -1.68 -7.67
CA GLY A 156 -1.64 -1.62 -7.12
C GLY A 156 -1.85 -2.49 -5.90
N GLU A 157 -1.12 -3.59 -5.76
CA GLU A 157 -1.35 -4.59 -4.72
C GLU A 157 -1.34 -4.05 -3.27
N PRO A 158 -0.46 -3.12 -2.87
CA PRO A 158 -0.51 -2.53 -1.52
C PRO A 158 -1.82 -1.79 -1.23
N TYR A 159 -2.40 -1.15 -2.22
CA TYR A 159 -3.68 -0.44 -2.11
C TYR A 159 -4.83 -1.44 -2.01
N ILE A 160 -4.87 -2.44 -2.89
CA ILE A 160 -5.87 -3.52 -2.87
C ILE A 160 -5.86 -4.21 -1.50
N LEU A 161 -4.69 -4.62 -1.01
CA LEU A 161 -4.56 -5.29 0.28
C LEU A 161 -5.06 -4.43 1.44
N PHE A 162 -4.76 -3.14 1.42
CA PHE A 162 -5.20 -2.21 2.45
C PHE A 162 -6.74 -2.04 2.45
N PHE A 163 -7.33 -1.74 1.30
CA PHE A 163 -8.77 -1.54 1.21
C PHE A 163 -9.56 -2.84 1.44
N LEU A 164 -9.05 -3.98 0.96
CA LEU A 164 -9.64 -5.28 1.25
C LEU A 164 -9.60 -5.61 2.75
N SER A 165 -8.51 -5.29 3.43
CA SER A 165 -8.40 -5.48 4.88
C SER A 165 -9.40 -4.61 5.64
N LEU A 166 -9.59 -3.35 5.22
CA LEU A 166 -10.60 -2.47 5.78
C LEU A 166 -12.03 -2.98 5.53
N LEU A 167 -12.28 -3.50 4.32
CA LEU A 167 -13.58 -4.08 3.97
C LEU A 167 -13.89 -5.29 4.87
N ILE A 168 -12.96 -6.23 5.01
CA ILE A 168 -13.10 -7.39 5.89
C ILE A 168 -13.35 -6.94 7.34
N TYR A 169 -12.57 -5.98 7.84
CA TYR A 169 -12.75 -5.47 9.19
C TYR A 169 -14.13 -4.83 9.40
N SER A 170 -14.60 -4.04 8.43
CA SER A 170 -15.93 -3.42 8.48
C SER A 170 -17.05 -4.47 8.52
N LEU A 171 -16.95 -5.52 7.70
CA LEU A 171 -17.90 -6.63 7.69
C LEU A 171 -17.93 -7.40 9.03
N ILE A 172 -16.77 -7.62 9.65
CA ILE A 172 -16.67 -8.25 10.98
C ILE A 172 -17.38 -7.38 12.03
N LEU A 173 -17.24 -6.05 11.97
CA LEU A 173 -17.91 -5.14 12.89
C LEU A 173 -19.43 -5.18 12.73
N VAL A 174 -19.92 -5.23 11.49
CA VAL A 174 -21.35 -5.34 11.17
C VAL A 174 -21.91 -6.66 11.66
N SER A 175 -21.26 -7.79 11.37
CA SER A 175 -21.73 -9.12 11.78
C SER A 175 -21.88 -9.27 13.30
N LYS A 176 -21.00 -8.61 14.07
CA LYS A 176 -21.07 -8.64 15.54
C LYS A 176 -22.16 -7.75 16.16
N LYS A 177 -22.76 -6.84 15.38
CA LYS A 177 -23.86 -5.95 15.82
C LYS A 177 -25.26 -6.48 15.46
N ASN A 178 -25.39 -7.79 15.22
CA ASN A 178 -26.66 -8.45 14.86
C ASN A 178 -27.39 -7.81 13.67
N PHE A 179 -26.61 -7.32 12.69
CA PHE A 179 -27.12 -6.68 11.46
C PHE A 179 -28.04 -5.47 11.69
N ASP A 180 -27.99 -4.83 12.85
CA ASP A 180 -28.58 -3.50 13.02
C ASP A 180 -27.79 -2.50 12.18
N VAL A 181 -28.05 -2.57 10.85
CA VAL A 181 -27.16 -2.03 9.83
C VAL A 181 -27.57 -0.59 9.54
N ASN A 182 -26.84 0.35 10.12
CA ASN A 182 -26.93 1.74 9.73
C ASN A 182 -26.45 1.92 8.26
N TYR A 183 -27.16 2.73 7.47
CA TYR A 183 -26.81 3.07 6.07
C TYR A 183 -25.34 3.49 5.88
N LYS A 184 -24.68 4.03 6.92
CA LYS A 184 -23.27 4.39 6.92
C LYS A 184 -22.35 3.20 6.62
N TYR A 185 -22.71 1.99 7.06
CA TYR A 185 -21.92 0.79 6.77
C TYR A 185 -22.04 0.36 5.30
N PHE A 186 -23.22 0.53 4.70
CA PHE A 186 -23.41 0.26 3.27
C PHE A 186 -22.60 1.23 2.41
N LEU A 187 -22.64 2.53 2.76
CA LEU A 187 -21.84 3.54 2.08
C LEU A 187 -20.34 3.24 2.19
N LEU A 188 -19.87 2.93 3.40
CA LEU A 188 -18.46 2.57 3.61
C LEU A 188 -18.07 1.32 2.81
N THR A 189 -18.90 0.29 2.83
CA THR A 189 -18.67 -0.96 2.07
C THR A 189 -18.61 -0.68 0.56
N GLY A 190 -19.56 0.08 0.03
CA GLY A 190 -19.59 0.49 -1.38
C GLY A 190 -18.35 1.31 -1.76
N LEU A 191 -17.96 2.27 -0.93
CA LEU A 191 -16.75 3.05 -1.12
C LEU A 191 -15.49 2.17 -1.18
N LEU A 192 -15.34 1.24 -0.23
CA LEU A 192 -14.18 0.34 -0.19
C LEU A 192 -14.13 -0.58 -1.39
N ILE A 193 -15.27 -1.12 -1.85
CA ILE A 193 -15.34 -1.92 -3.08
C ILE A 193 -14.92 -1.07 -4.28
N GLY A 194 -15.40 0.16 -4.40
CA GLY A 194 -15.00 1.08 -5.45
C GLY A 194 -13.50 1.39 -5.44
N LEU A 195 -12.93 1.63 -4.26
CA LEU A 195 -11.48 1.87 -4.11
C LEU A 195 -10.65 0.62 -4.48
N ILE A 196 -11.11 -0.59 -4.13
CA ILE A 196 -10.46 -1.84 -4.55
C ILE A 196 -10.49 -1.98 -6.08
N ALA A 197 -11.62 -1.67 -6.71
CA ALA A 197 -11.74 -1.75 -8.17
C ALA A 197 -10.89 -0.70 -8.91
N LEU A 198 -10.55 0.41 -8.25
CA LEU A 198 -9.70 1.48 -8.79
C LEU A 198 -8.22 1.30 -8.45
N SER A 199 -7.85 0.30 -7.65
CA SER A 199 -6.48 0.04 -7.18
C SER A 199 -5.77 -0.98 -8.04
#